data_330cad6fdcc5b4509ec88aced8df23b2
#
_entry.id   330cad6fdcc5b4509ec88aced8df23b2
#
_cell.length_a   1.000
_cell.length_b   1.000
_cell.length_c   1.000
_cell.angle_alpha   90.00
_cell.angle_beta   90.00
_cell.angle_gamma   90.00
#
_symmetry.space_group_name_H-M   'P 1'
#
loop_
_entity.id
_entity.type
_entity.pdbx_description
1 polymer ?
#
loop_
_entity_poly.entity_id
_entity_poly.type
_entity_poly.pdbx_seq_one_letter_code
_entity_poly.pdbx_strand_id
1 'polypeptide(L)'
;MNYFWIIFSGFILVNTILSIVTVFSDRNRDIATIWAWLLVLILFPGFGLIIYIFLGRKISKEDIFNIREQEKVGLPQYLEMQEELKREQIMAMKPLDFNDSKNNRYEISKLLMHVDQPPIAFNNSVEIFVEGHKKFDRLIEDIKNAKHHVHILYYIFRGDKLGRRIVEALEERAKNGVEVKVLYDPVGARDLKSSLFKKLEEYGGQTEGSFGSKFHLLNIRLNYRNHRKIAVIDGEIGYTGGFNVGDDYLGEYEKMGYWRDTHLRIEGDAAHQLQARFINDWNASHKESLITYSAEYFPLISPKGNKDIQIVSSGPDTEDEAIKKGFIKMISLAKESIYIQTPYFIPDEALKESIEIAVLSGVKVKLMIPNKPDHPFVYQATLSYAEELINMGGEVYIYDKGFLHAKTILIDNEILSVGTANFDIRSFRLNFEVNAFVYDRELALEHIGYFEQDVKDSYPLTHHEIQKYSLWDLFKQQFSRLLSPIL
;
A
#
# COMPACT_ATOMS: atom_id res chain seq x y z
N MET A 1 -14.01 40.57 -36.19
CA MET A 1 -13.16 39.37 -36.30
C MET A 1 -11.81 39.51 -35.58
N ASN A 2 -11.16 40.66 -35.67
CA ASN A 2 -9.83 40.89 -35.06
C ASN A 2 -9.81 40.88 -33.52
N TYR A 3 -10.81 41.46 -32.84
CA TYR A 3 -10.85 41.47 -31.37
C TYR A 3 -10.99 40.09 -30.73
N PHE A 4 -11.75 39.19 -31.34
CA PHE A 4 -11.86 37.81 -30.88
C PHE A 4 -10.50 37.11 -30.90
N TRP A 5 -9.78 37.20 -32.00
CA TRP A 5 -8.44 36.61 -32.13
C TRP A 5 -7.41 37.22 -31.18
N ILE A 6 -7.46 38.51 -30.90
CA ILE A 6 -6.56 39.16 -29.94
C ILE A 6 -6.85 38.65 -28.52
N ILE A 7 -8.12 38.61 -28.12
CA ILE A 7 -8.51 38.10 -26.80
C ILE A 7 -8.15 36.61 -26.66
N PHE A 8 -8.42 35.81 -27.69
CA PHE A 8 -8.10 34.37 -27.70
C PHE A 8 -6.59 34.12 -27.62
N SER A 9 -5.80 34.82 -28.38
CA SER A 9 -4.32 34.76 -28.32
C SER A 9 -3.77 35.20 -26.98
N GLY A 10 -4.32 36.27 -26.39
CA GLY A 10 -3.99 36.70 -25.05
C GLY A 10 -4.31 35.63 -23.99
N PHE A 11 -5.48 34.99 -24.08
CA PHE A 11 -5.84 33.90 -23.20
C PHE A 11 -4.87 32.71 -23.33
N ILE A 12 -4.52 32.28 -24.55
CA ILE A 12 -3.55 31.22 -24.78
C ILE A 12 -2.18 31.56 -24.18
N LEU A 13 -1.70 32.81 -24.41
CA LEU A 13 -0.41 33.25 -23.89
C LEU A 13 -0.38 33.24 -22.36
N VAL A 14 -1.41 33.78 -21.71
CA VAL A 14 -1.54 33.77 -20.24
C VAL A 14 -1.62 32.34 -19.70
N ASN A 15 -2.43 31.48 -20.33
CA ASN A 15 -2.54 30.05 -19.96
C ASN A 15 -1.17 29.36 -20.09
N THR A 16 -0.43 29.61 -21.17
CA THR A 16 0.88 29.01 -21.39
C THR A 16 1.90 29.44 -20.33
N ILE A 17 1.95 30.76 -20.03
CA ILE A 17 2.84 31.29 -19.00
C ILE A 17 2.49 30.72 -17.62
N LEU A 18 1.22 30.71 -17.23
CA LEU A 18 0.77 30.13 -15.95
C LEU A 18 1.10 28.64 -15.88
N SER A 19 0.89 27.91 -16.98
CA SER A 19 1.17 26.48 -17.07
C SER A 19 2.67 26.19 -16.88
N ILE A 20 3.53 26.93 -17.56
CA ILE A 20 4.98 26.80 -17.42
C ILE A 20 5.40 27.11 -15.96
N VAL A 21 4.98 28.23 -15.42
CA VAL A 21 5.30 28.61 -14.03
C VAL A 21 4.83 27.52 -13.05
N THR A 22 3.61 27.00 -13.23
CA THR A 22 3.02 26.00 -12.34
C THR A 22 3.79 24.66 -12.41
N VAL A 23 4.22 24.24 -13.61
CA VAL A 23 4.98 22.99 -13.78
C VAL A 23 6.40 23.11 -13.23
N PHE A 24 7.07 24.24 -13.47
CA PHE A 24 8.44 24.45 -13.00
C PHE A 24 8.56 24.88 -11.53
N SER A 25 7.46 25.20 -10.86
CA SER A 25 7.48 25.49 -9.42
C SER A 25 7.75 24.27 -8.54
N ASP A 26 7.53 23.05 -9.06
CA ASP A 26 7.80 21.79 -8.35
C ASP A 26 9.19 21.25 -8.77
N ARG A 27 10.19 21.52 -7.94
CA ARG A 27 11.61 21.17 -8.22
C ARG A 27 11.91 19.67 -8.21
N ASN A 28 11.02 18.85 -7.64
CA ASN A 28 11.27 17.44 -7.38
C ASN A 28 10.54 16.50 -8.35
N ARG A 29 10.07 17.02 -9.50
CA ARG A 29 9.46 16.21 -10.55
C ARG A 29 10.48 15.59 -11.47
N ASP A 30 10.23 14.36 -11.88
CA ASP A 30 10.97 13.76 -12.98
C ASP A 30 10.71 14.49 -14.31
N ILE A 31 11.70 14.49 -15.16
CA ILE A 31 11.70 15.27 -16.43
C ILE A 31 10.59 14.77 -17.36
N ALA A 32 10.31 13.45 -17.41
CA ALA A 32 9.29 12.89 -18.28
C ALA A 32 7.88 13.37 -17.87
N THR A 33 7.61 13.39 -16.57
CA THR A 33 6.35 13.95 -16.01
C THR A 33 6.21 15.45 -16.33
N ILE A 34 7.29 16.22 -16.25
CA ILE A 34 7.29 17.65 -16.64
C ILE A 34 6.88 17.79 -18.11
N TRP A 35 7.51 17.05 -19.01
CA TRP A 35 7.18 17.09 -20.44
C TRP A 35 5.75 16.65 -20.72
N ALA A 36 5.26 15.60 -20.06
CA ALA A 36 3.88 15.15 -20.21
C ALA A 36 2.88 16.25 -19.84
N TRP A 37 3.09 16.91 -18.70
CA TRP A 37 2.22 18.02 -18.28
C TRP A 37 2.32 19.24 -19.18
N LEU A 38 3.51 19.61 -19.63
CA LEU A 38 3.67 20.71 -20.60
C LEU A 38 2.89 20.43 -21.88
N LEU A 39 2.93 19.19 -22.36
CA LEU A 39 2.21 18.77 -23.57
C LEU A 39 0.69 18.88 -23.39
N VAL A 40 0.16 18.39 -22.26
CA VAL A 40 -1.28 18.51 -21.91
C VAL A 40 -1.71 19.98 -21.79
N LEU A 41 -0.91 20.80 -21.13
CA LEU A 41 -1.24 22.22 -20.89
C LEU A 41 -1.19 23.06 -22.19
N ILE A 42 -0.29 22.72 -23.12
CA ILE A 42 -0.15 23.41 -24.40
C ILE A 42 -1.22 22.96 -25.40
N LEU A 43 -1.48 21.64 -25.48
CA LEU A 43 -2.47 21.12 -26.44
C LEU A 43 -3.92 21.38 -26.03
N PHE A 44 -4.19 21.46 -24.71
CA PHE A 44 -5.55 21.69 -24.18
C PHE A 44 -5.60 22.90 -23.26
N PRO A 45 -5.41 24.14 -23.80
CA PRO A 45 -5.36 25.35 -23.00
C PRO A 45 -6.66 25.56 -22.21
N GLY A 46 -6.55 25.89 -20.93
CA GLY A 46 -7.64 26.01 -19.97
C GLY A 46 -8.12 24.67 -19.41
N PHE A 47 -8.53 23.72 -20.22
CA PHE A 47 -8.96 22.40 -19.78
C PHE A 47 -7.78 21.59 -19.19
N GLY A 48 -6.61 21.64 -19.83
CA GLY A 48 -5.38 21.05 -19.33
C GLY A 48 -4.97 21.62 -17.96
N LEU A 49 -5.16 22.93 -17.74
CA LEU A 49 -4.89 23.55 -16.45
C LEU A 49 -5.82 23.02 -15.34
N ILE A 50 -7.11 22.83 -15.65
CA ILE A 50 -8.07 22.22 -14.73
C ILE A 50 -7.61 20.80 -14.37
N ILE A 51 -7.31 19.98 -15.36
CA ILE A 51 -6.79 18.61 -15.13
C ILE A 51 -5.53 18.65 -14.28
N TYR A 52 -4.59 19.57 -14.57
CA TYR A 52 -3.36 19.71 -13.82
C TYR A 52 -3.59 20.04 -12.33
N ILE A 53 -4.51 20.96 -12.03
CA ILE A 53 -4.84 21.35 -10.64
C ILE A 53 -5.35 20.13 -9.84
N PHE A 54 -6.15 19.26 -10.47
CA PHE A 54 -6.74 18.10 -9.80
C PHE A 54 -5.84 16.85 -9.77
N LEU A 55 -5.05 16.62 -10.82
CA LEU A 55 -4.26 15.41 -10.97
C LEU A 55 -2.75 15.65 -10.91
N GLY A 56 -2.30 16.83 -11.24
CA GLY A 56 -0.88 17.15 -11.37
C GLY A 56 -0.26 17.81 -10.13
N ARG A 57 -1.03 18.46 -9.28
CA ARG A 57 -0.49 19.21 -8.15
C ARG A 57 -0.16 18.29 -6.97
N LYS A 58 1.08 18.41 -6.45
CA LYS A 58 1.45 17.80 -5.15
C LYS A 58 0.91 18.64 -3.99
N ILE A 59 0.54 17.98 -2.92
CA ILE A 59 0.10 18.62 -1.66
C ILE A 59 1.19 18.33 -0.63
N SER A 60 1.52 19.31 0.21
CA SER A 60 2.56 19.13 1.23
C SER A 60 2.12 18.12 2.31
N LYS A 61 3.08 17.52 2.99
CA LYS A 61 2.85 16.62 4.13
C LYS A 61 2.10 17.35 5.25
N GLU A 62 2.48 18.59 5.52
CA GLU A 62 1.87 19.44 6.53
C GLU A 62 0.37 19.66 6.28
N ASP A 63 0.00 19.87 5.00
CA ASP A 63 -1.40 20.06 4.61
C ASP A 63 -2.20 18.75 4.60
N ILE A 64 -1.56 17.62 4.26
CA ILE A 64 -2.23 16.31 4.23
C ILE A 64 -2.54 15.87 5.65
N PHE A 65 -1.55 15.87 6.54
CA PHE A 65 -1.66 15.29 7.89
C PHE A 65 -1.99 16.27 8.98
N ASN A 66 -2.24 17.56 8.68
CA ASN A 66 -2.51 18.58 9.71
C ASN A 66 -1.47 18.53 10.84
N ILE A 67 -0.17 18.50 10.51
CA ILE A 67 0.92 18.27 11.47
C ILE A 67 0.82 19.17 12.69
N ARG A 68 0.50 20.46 12.50
CA ARG A 68 0.33 21.42 13.61
C ARG A 68 -0.72 21.00 14.64
N GLU A 69 -1.80 20.32 14.21
CA GLU A 69 -2.82 19.82 15.15
C GLU A 69 -2.33 18.55 15.84
N GLN A 70 -1.59 17.70 15.15
CA GLN A 70 -1.01 16.49 15.74
C GLN A 70 0.11 16.79 16.75
N GLU A 71 0.84 17.90 16.58
CA GLU A 71 1.80 18.39 17.56
C GLU A 71 1.16 18.68 18.93
N LYS A 72 -0.11 19.09 18.95
CA LYS A 72 -0.84 19.36 20.20
C LYS A 72 -1.27 18.11 20.95
N VAL A 73 -1.29 16.97 20.29
CA VAL A 73 -1.75 15.68 20.85
C VAL A 73 -0.62 14.67 21.05
N GLY A 74 0.62 15.13 21.18
CA GLY A 74 1.76 14.34 21.61
C GLY A 74 2.58 13.70 20.49
N LEU A 75 2.37 14.09 19.23
CA LEU A 75 3.18 13.59 18.10
C LEU A 75 4.70 13.84 18.29
N PRO A 76 5.17 15.04 18.73
CA PRO A 76 6.60 15.28 18.92
C PRO A 76 7.25 14.33 19.93
N GLN A 77 6.61 14.09 21.06
CA GLN A 77 7.10 13.19 22.10
C GLN A 77 7.16 11.73 21.61
N TYR A 78 6.16 11.31 20.84
CA TYR A 78 6.16 10.00 20.21
C TYR A 78 7.32 9.87 19.20
N LEU A 79 7.55 10.87 18.36
CA LEU A 79 8.64 10.86 17.37
C LEU A 79 10.01 10.89 18.05
N GLU A 80 10.18 11.64 19.13
CA GLU A 80 11.43 11.68 19.91
C GLU A 80 11.76 10.30 20.51
N MET A 81 10.78 9.64 21.11
CA MET A 81 10.92 8.28 21.63
C MET A 81 11.30 7.28 20.52
N GLN A 82 10.68 7.37 19.34
CA GLN A 82 11.02 6.50 18.20
C GLN A 82 12.44 6.79 17.67
N GLU A 83 12.87 8.05 17.65
CA GLU A 83 14.21 8.43 17.21
C GLU A 83 15.28 7.94 18.20
N GLU A 84 15.02 8.00 19.51
CA GLU A 84 15.92 7.47 20.54
C GLU A 84 16.08 5.94 20.38
N LEU A 85 14.95 5.21 20.28
CA LEU A 85 14.96 3.76 20.07
C LEU A 85 15.70 3.37 18.78
N LYS A 86 15.49 4.12 17.70
CA LYS A 86 16.21 3.93 16.43
C LYS A 86 17.73 4.12 16.60
N ARG A 87 18.16 5.17 17.30
CA ARG A 87 19.59 5.43 17.57
C ARG A 87 20.23 4.30 18.37
N GLU A 88 19.56 3.83 19.41
CA GLU A 88 20.03 2.69 20.20
C GLU A 88 20.17 1.42 19.35
N GLN A 89 19.19 1.12 18.52
CA GLN A 89 19.23 -0.03 17.62
C GLN A 89 20.36 0.08 16.60
N ILE A 90 20.56 1.23 15.95
CA ILE A 90 21.65 1.45 15.00
C ILE A 90 23.02 1.30 15.68
N MET A 91 23.18 1.80 16.91
CA MET A 91 24.44 1.66 17.67
C MET A 91 24.70 0.20 18.09
N ALA A 92 23.64 -0.55 18.40
CA ALA A 92 23.74 -1.97 18.76
C ALA A 92 24.01 -2.88 17.54
N MET A 93 23.62 -2.44 16.35
CA MET A 93 23.86 -3.15 15.09
C MET A 93 25.34 -3.04 14.71
N LYS A 94 26.16 -4.02 15.10
CA LYS A 94 27.53 -4.13 14.59
C LYS A 94 27.51 -4.66 13.15
N PRO A 95 28.42 -4.17 12.26
CA PRO A 95 28.63 -4.79 10.95
C PRO A 95 29.00 -6.26 11.18
N LEU A 96 28.17 -7.17 10.73
CA LEU A 96 28.42 -8.60 10.78
C LEU A 96 29.26 -9.00 9.56
N ASP A 97 29.94 -10.13 9.65
CA ASP A 97 30.82 -10.66 8.61
C ASP A 97 30.05 -10.75 7.25
N PHE A 98 30.69 -10.38 6.14
CA PHE A 98 30.06 -10.24 4.81
C PHE A 98 29.36 -11.51 4.30
N ASN A 99 29.57 -12.66 4.94
CA ASN A 99 28.97 -13.94 4.58
C ASN A 99 27.78 -14.37 5.46
N ASP A 100 27.38 -13.56 6.45
CA ASP A 100 26.27 -13.90 7.33
C ASP A 100 24.94 -13.40 6.70
N SER A 101 23.93 -14.25 6.60
CA SER A 101 22.56 -13.90 6.19
C SER A 101 21.94 -12.78 7.05
N LYS A 102 22.39 -12.64 8.30
CA LYS A 102 22.09 -11.51 9.17
C LYS A 102 22.51 -10.15 8.60
N ASN A 103 23.42 -10.13 7.61
CA ASN A 103 23.84 -8.90 6.95
C ASN A 103 22.71 -8.31 6.07
N ASN A 104 21.93 -9.14 5.37
CA ASN A 104 20.80 -8.68 4.55
C ASN A 104 19.74 -7.97 5.41
N ARG A 105 19.42 -8.55 6.56
CA ARG A 105 18.52 -7.92 7.55
C ARG A 105 19.05 -6.57 8.00
N TYR A 106 20.33 -6.47 8.37
CA TYR A 106 20.97 -5.22 8.80
C TYR A 106 20.88 -4.13 7.72
N GLU A 107 21.23 -4.47 6.49
CA GLU A 107 21.25 -3.54 5.37
C GLU A 107 19.86 -3.00 5.01
N ILE A 108 18.84 -3.88 4.99
CA ILE A 108 17.46 -3.49 4.71
C ILE A 108 16.90 -2.65 5.86
N SER A 109 17.04 -3.13 7.11
CA SER A 109 16.49 -2.44 8.27
C SER A 109 17.09 -1.05 8.47
N LYS A 110 18.39 -0.92 8.25
CA LYS A 110 19.09 0.37 8.31
C LYS A 110 18.59 1.35 7.26
N LEU A 111 18.39 0.90 6.01
CA LEU A 111 17.78 1.75 4.97
C LEU A 111 16.39 2.21 5.40
N LEU A 112 15.54 1.29 5.83
CA LEU A 112 14.16 1.59 6.21
C LEU A 112 14.08 2.55 7.40
N MET A 113 14.97 2.42 8.38
CA MET A 113 15.10 3.38 9.48
C MET A 113 15.48 4.80 9.02
N HIS A 114 16.13 4.94 7.86
CA HIS A 114 16.50 6.27 7.34
C HIS A 114 15.38 6.90 6.51
N VAL A 115 14.60 6.09 5.78
CA VAL A 115 13.61 6.61 4.82
C VAL A 115 12.20 6.79 5.39
N ASP A 116 11.76 5.95 6.35
CA ASP A 116 10.44 6.04 7.00
C ASP A 116 10.52 5.99 8.53
N GLN A 117 11.72 5.83 9.06
CA GLN A 117 12.05 5.84 10.50
C GLN A 117 11.43 4.72 11.38
N PRO A 118 10.90 3.60 10.87
CA PRO A 118 10.39 2.56 11.76
C PRO A 118 11.54 1.85 12.47
N PRO A 119 11.61 1.83 13.82
CA PRO A 119 12.51 0.94 14.52
C PRO A 119 12.13 -0.53 14.25
N ILE A 120 13.04 -1.46 14.50
CA ILE A 120 12.68 -2.88 14.46
C ILE A 120 11.86 -3.19 15.72
N ALA A 121 10.67 -3.77 15.52
CA ALA A 121 9.89 -4.38 16.59
C ALA A 121 10.34 -5.83 16.78
N PHE A 122 10.74 -6.19 17.97
CA PHE A 122 11.25 -7.53 18.32
C PHE A 122 10.14 -8.38 18.95
N ASN A 123 10.38 -9.68 19.00
CA ASN A 123 9.58 -10.63 19.79
C ASN A 123 8.08 -10.68 19.46
N ASN A 124 7.72 -10.48 18.19
CA ASN A 124 6.34 -10.58 17.76
C ASN A 124 5.95 -12.03 17.44
N SER A 125 4.67 -12.36 17.62
CA SER A 125 4.02 -13.52 17.01
C SER A 125 3.36 -13.07 15.70
N VAL A 126 3.44 -13.89 14.66
CA VAL A 126 2.86 -13.60 13.35
C VAL A 126 2.09 -14.80 12.83
N GLU A 127 0.89 -14.57 12.33
CA GLU A 127 0.05 -15.55 11.65
C GLU A 127 -0.23 -15.05 10.22
N ILE A 128 -0.02 -15.93 9.21
CA ILE A 128 -0.29 -15.62 7.80
C ILE A 128 -1.66 -16.14 7.40
N PHE A 129 -2.48 -15.29 6.81
CA PHE A 129 -3.75 -15.66 6.22
C PHE A 129 -3.68 -15.52 4.69
N VAL A 130 -4.06 -16.57 3.99
CA VAL A 130 -4.18 -16.60 2.54
C VAL A 130 -5.62 -16.75 2.06
N GLU A 131 -6.55 -16.95 2.98
CA GLU A 131 -7.99 -17.15 2.77
C GLU A 131 -8.80 -16.12 3.56
N GLY A 132 -9.78 -15.49 2.89
CA GLY A 132 -10.59 -14.44 3.49
C GLY A 132 -11.42 -14.92 4.69
N HIS A 133 -12.04 -16.10 4.61
CA HIS A 133 -12.85 -16.65 5.73
C HIS A 133 -12.03 -16.76 7.01
N LYS A 134 -10.87 -17.43 6.96
CA LYS A 134 -10.00 -17.60 8.12
C LYS A 134 -9.56 -16.25 8.72
N LYS A 135 -9.14 -15.33 7.84
CA LYS A 135 -8.70 -14.00 8.26
C LYS A 135 -9.80 -13.21 8.96
N PHE A 136 -11.00 -13.17 8.37
CA PHE A 136 -12.08 -12.35 8.93
C PHE A 136 -12.75 -12.97 10.14
N ASP A 137 -12.83 -14.30 10.22
CA ASP A 137 -13.32 -14.99 11.42
C ASP A 137 -12.37 -14.72 12.61
N ARG A 138 -11.05 -14.75 12.38
CA ARG A 138 -10.04 -14.42 13.39
C ARG A 138 -10.11 -12.95 13.81
N LEU A 139 -10.23 -12.02 12.83
CA LEU A 139 -10.39 -10.59 13.14
C LEU A 139 -11.65 -10.31 13.98
N ILE A 140 -12.78 -10.93 13.64
CA ILE A 140 -14.03 -10.78 14.39
C ILE A 140 -13.88 -11.34 15.81
N GLU A 141 -13.16 -12.45 15.98
CA GLU A 141 -12.86 -13.01 17.30
C GLU A 141 -12.02 -12.05 18.15
N ASP A 142 -10.94 -11.49 17.57
CA ASP A 142 -10.10 -10.51 18.26
C ASP A 142 -10.89 -9.23 18.59
N ILE A 143 -11.75 -8.73 17.69
CA ILE A 143 -12.65 -7.60 17.98
C ILE A 143 -13.54 -7.90 19.18
N LYS A 144 -14.18 -9.09 19.23
CA LYS A 144 -15.05 -9.47 20.33
C LYS A 144 -14.34 -9.57 21.68
N ASN A 145 -13.04 -9.81 21.67
CA ASN A 145 -12.21 -9.90 22.87
C ASN A 145 -11.56 -8.56 23.29
N ALA A 146 -11.73 -7.50 22.48
CA ALA A 146 -11.18 -6.18 22.76
C ALA A 146 -11.68 -5.62 24.10
N LYS A 147 -10.77 -4.97 24.84
CA LYS A 147 -11.02 -4.43 26.19
C LYS A 147 -10.95 -2.92 26.24
N HIS A 148 -10.07 -2.31 25.44
CA HIS A 148 -9.79 -0.88 25.47
C HIS A 148 -10.25 -0.19 24.19
N HIS A 149 -9.71 -0.60 23.03
CA HIS A 149 -10.05 0.05 21.77
C HIS A 149 -9.96 -0.90 20.55
N VAL A 150 -10.73 -0.57 19.50
CA VAL A 150 -10.66 -1.17 18.18
C VAL A 150 -10.57 -0.07 17.14
N HIS A 151 -9.45 0.00 16.42
CA HIS A 151 -9.19 0.95 15.36
C HIS A 151 -9.09 0.23 14.03
N ILE A 152 -9.93 0.59 13.06
CA ILE A 152 -10.01 -0.07 11.76
C ILE A 152 -9.87 0.94 10.63
N LEU A 153 -8.99 0.67 9.67
CA LEU A 153 -8.84 1.40 8.42
C LEU A 153 -8.84 0.43 7.24
N TYR A 154 -9.76 0.64 6.29
CA TYR A 154 -9.79 -0.10 5.04
C TYR A 154 -10.03 0.80 3.83
N TYR A 155 -9.34 0.50 2.72
CA TYR A 155 -9.58 1.18 1.45
C TYR A 155 -11.00 0.91 0.93
N ILE A 156 -11.41 -0.38 0.87
CA ILE A 156 -12.78 -0.78 0.54
C ILE A 156 -13.43 -1.34 1.80
N PHE A 157 -14.60 -0.80 2.14
CA PHE A 157 -15.48 -1.33 3.16
C PHE A 157 -16.90 -1.42 2.58
N ARG A 158 -17.44 -2.63 2.42
CA ARG A 158 -18.77 -2.85 1.85
C ARG A 158 -19.80 -3.12 2.92
N GLY A 159 -21.04 -2.72 2.67
CA GLY A 159 -22.19 -3.00 3.56
C GLY A 159 -22.89 -4.32 3.23
N ASP A 160 -22.16 -5.34 2.77
CA ASP A 160 -22.60 -6.70 2.47
C ASP A 160 -22.63 -7.60 3.73
N LYS A 161 -22.69 -8.92 3.56
CA LYS A 161 -22.78 -9.85 4.71
C LYS A 161 -21.56 -9.75 5.62
N LEU A 162 -20.34 -9.75 5.03
CA LEU A 162 -19.11 -9.65 5.80
C LEU A 162 -19.00 -8.31 6.52
N GLY A 163 -19.25 -7.20 5.81
CA GLY A 163 -19.20 -5.88 6.42
C GLY A 163 -20.16 -5.73 7.59
N ARG A 164 -21.39 -6.27 7.49
CA ARG A 164 -22.35 -6.28 8.60
C ARG A 164 -21.87 -7.11 9.78
N ARG A 165 -21.31 -8.30 9.55
CA ARG A 165 -20.73 -9.13 10.62
C ARG A 165 -19.64 -8.40 11.40
N ILE A 166 -18.78 -7.66 10.70
CA ILE A 166 -17.75 -6.85 11.36
C ILE A 166 -18.38 -5.71 12.15
N VAL A 167 -19.32 -4.97 11.56
CA VAL A 167 -20.00 -3.85 12.23
C VAL A 167 -20.77 -4.32 13.46
N GLU A 168 -21.45 -5.46 13.41
CA GLU A 168 -22.14 -6.05 14.57
C GLU A 168 -21.17 -6.36 15.72
N ALA A 169 -19.96 -6.86 15.43
CA ALA A 169 -18.95 -7.07 16.45
C ALA A 169 -18.42 -5.76 17.04
N LEU A 170 -18.26 -4.72 16.21
CA LEU A 170 -17.87 -3.37 16.65
C LEU A 170 -18.96 -2.72 17.51
N GLU A 171 -20.23 -2.83 17.10
CA GLU A 171 -21.39 -2.34 17.88
C GLU A 171 -21.45 -2.97 19.27
N GLU A 172 -21.22 -4.29 19.35
CA GLU A 172 -21.18 -5.01 20.61
C GLU A 172 -20.08 -4.46 21.53
N ARG A 173 -18.90 -4.19 21.01
CA ARG A 173 -17.80 -3.63 21.80
C ARG A 173 -18.05 -2.19 22.21
N ALA A 174 -18.52 -1.32 21.30
CA ALA A 174 -18.88 0.06 21.62
C ALA A 174 -19.94 0.12 22.73
N LYS A 175 -20.97 -0.72 22.63
CA LYS A 175 -22.01 -0.84 23.68
C LYS A 175 -21.43 -1.22 25.04
N ASN A 176 -20.33 -1.96 25.08
CA ASN A 176 -19.64 -2.37 26.31
C ASN A 176 -18.54 -1.38 26.75
N GLY A 177 -18.49 -0.17 26.18
CA GLY A 177 -17.56 0.89 26.58
C GLY A 177 -16.17 0.82 25.93
N VAL A 178 -15.95 -0.06 24.95
CA VAL A 178 -14.71 -0.11 24.16
C VAL A 178 -14.73 1.04 23.14
N GLU A 179 -13.64 1.79 23.03
CA GLU A 179 -13.51 2.81 22.00
C GLU A 179 -13.46 2.16 20.61
N VAL A 180 -14.30 2.59 19.69
CA VAL A 180 -14.32 2.07 18.31
C VAL A 180 -14.19 3.21 17.33
N LYS A 181 -13.17 3.16 16.46
CA LYS A 181 -12.97 4.10 15.36
C LYS A 181 -12.79 3.37 14.04
N VAL A 182 -13.58 3.78 13.04
CA VAL A 182 -13.55 3.19 11.69
C VAL A 182 -13.22 4.26 10.66
N LEU A 183 -12.13 4.08 9.95
CA LEU A 183 -11.67 4.93 8.85
C LEU A 183 -11.77 4.17 7.52
N TYR A 184 -12.31 4.80 6.48
CA TYR A 184 -12.41 4.20 5.15
C TYR A 184 -12.07 5.22 4.05
N ASP A 185 -11.61 4.76 2.88
CA ASP A 185 -11.42 5.67 1.73
C ASP A 185 -12.77 5.93 1.05
N PRO A 186 -13.19 7.20 0.89
CA PRO A 186 -14.51 7.53 0.32
C PRO A 186 -14.72 7.07 -1.12
N VAL A 187 -13.63 6.88 -1.90
CA VAL A 187 -13.72 6.41 -3.28
C VAL A 187 -13.73 4.88 -3.34
N GLY A 188 -12.88 4.22 -2.55
CA GLY A 188 -12.89 2.77 -2.43
C GLY A 188 -14.21 2.25 -1.83
N ALA A 189 -14.79 2.98 -0.89
CA ALA A 189 -16.03 2.65 -0.21
C ALA A 189 -17.25 3.44 -0.75
N ARG A 190 -17.25 3.84 -2.02
CA ARG A 190 -18.31 4.69 -2.63
C ARG A 190 -19.74 4.12 -2.50
N ASP A 191 -19.89 2.80 -2.45
CA ASP A 191 -21.16 2.13 -2.32
C ASP A 191 -21.60 1.92 -0.86
N LEU A 192 -20.78 2.37 0.10
CA LEU A 192 -21.03 2.28 1.52
C LEU A 192 -22.10 3.29 1.94
N LYS A 193 -23.19 2.78 2.50
CA LYS A 193 -24.25 3.63 3.05
C LYS A 193 -23.91 3.99 4.49
N SER A 194 -23.95 5.28 4.84
CA SER A 194 -23.72 5.75 6.21
C SER A 194 -24.66 5.10 7.25
N SER A 195 -25.84 4.67 6.82
CA SER A 195 -26.78 3.94 7.67
C SER A 195 -26.23 2.62 8.24
N LEU A 196 -25.16 2.07 7.65
CA LEU A 196 -24.50 0.87 8.18
C LEU A 196 -23.92 1.10 9.56
N PHE A 197 -23.38 2.29 9.82
CA PHE A 197 -22.71 2.63 11.07
C PHE A 197 -23.59 3.36 12.09
N LYS A 198 -24.85 3.64 11.73
CA LYS A 198 -25.75 4.44 12.60
C LYS A 198 -25.84 3.92 14.01
N LYS A 199 -26.01 2.63 14.19
CA LYS A 199 -26.10 2.00 15.50
C LYS A 199 -24.78 1.96 16.24
N LEU A 200 -23.66 1.80 15.52
CA LEU A 200 -22.32 1.93 16.11
C LEU A 200 -22.11 3.34 16.67
N GLU A 201 -22.52 4.38 15.92
CA GLU A 201 -22.42 5.78 16.34
C GLU A 201 -23.35 6.10 17.53
N GLU A 202 -24.56 5.50 17.59
CA GLU A 202 -25.46 5.59 18.74
C GLU A 202 -24.83 5.01 20.02
N TYR A 203 -23.92 4.04 19.91
CA TYR A 203 -23.18 3.47 21.04
C TYR A 203 -21.84 4.20 21.31
N GLY A 204 -21.58 5.33 20.65
CA GLY A 204 -20.37 6.14 20.85
C GLY A 204 -19.19 5.79 19.97
N GLY A 205 -19.31 4.83 19.03
CA GLY A 205 -18.31 4.60 18.01
C GLY A 205 -18.23 5.78 17.04
N GLN A 206 -17.09 5.93 16.37
CA GLN A 206 -16.85 7.01 15.43
C GLN A 206 -16.45 6.46 14.06
N THR A 207 -16.97 7.09 13.00
CA THR A 207 -16.65 6.69 11.63
C THR A 207 -16.30 7.90 10.77
N GLU A 208 -15.29 7.79 9.90
CA GLU A 208 -14.85 8.90 9.07
C GLU A 208 -14.30 8.42 7.71
N GLY A 209 -14.42 9.29 6.70
CA GLY A 209 -13.77 9.10 5.41
C GLY A 209 -12.36 9.68 5.39
N SER A 210 -11.37 8.89 4.99
CA SER A 210 -9.97 9.31 4.91
C SER A 210 -9.79 10.53 4.02
N PHE A 211 -9.09 11.54 4.51
CA PHE A 211 -8.76 12.77 3.79
C PHE A 211 -9.97 13.44 3.13
N GLY A 212 -11.16 13.25 3.70
CA GLY A 212 -12.43 13.73 3.18
C GLY A 212 -12.49 15.25 3.09
N SER A 213 -13.09 15.76 2.01
CA SER A 213 -13.57 17.14 1.91
C SER A 213 -15.09 17.14 1.87
N LYS A 214 -15.73 18.06 2.57
CA LYS A 214 -17.18 18.30 2.49
C LYS A 214 -17.65 18.62 1.05
N PHE A 215 -16.72 18.98 0.15
CA PHE A 215 -16.97 19.26 -1.26
C PHE A 215 -16.24 18.27 -2.16
N HIS A 216 -16.86 17.12 -2.44
CA HIS A 216 -16.28 16.05 -3.26
C HIS A 216 -15.81 16.51 -4.65
N LEU A 217 -16.51 17.47 -5.29
CA LEU A 217 -16.18 17.98 -6.63
C LEU A 217 -14.99 18.95 -6.69
N LEU A 218 -14.57 19.51 -5.56
CA LEU A 218 -13.44 20.46 -5.47
C LEU A 218 -12.25 19.90 -4.70
N ASN A 219 -12.25 18.59 -4.43
CA ASN A 219 -11.17 17.96 -3.68
C ASN A 219 -9.97 17.70 -4.59
N ILE A 220 -8.94 18.56 -4.50
CA ILE A 220 -7.65 18.38 -5.19
C ILE A 220 -6.90 17.12 -4.75
N ARG A 221 -7.39 16.40 -3.72
CA ARG A 221 -6.84 15.13 -3.23
C ARG A 221 -7.45 13.91 -3.93
N LEU A 222 -8.28 14.10 -4.99
CA LEU A 222 -8.95 13.01 -5.70
C LEU A 222 -8.00 11.94 -6.23
N ASN A 223 -6.75 12.29 -6.52
CA ASN A 223 -5.75 11.34 -7.01
C ASN A 223 -5.07 10.53 -5.90
N TYR A 224 -5.10 11.01 -4.66
CA TYR A 224 -4.47 10.36 -3.52
C TYR A 224 -5.47 9.45 -2.80
N ARG A 225 -5.13 8.16 -2.62
CA ARG A 225 -5.99 7.17 -1.99
C ARG A 225 -5.36 6.62 -0.73
N ASN A 226 -6.15 6.46 0.33
CA ASN A 226 -5.70 5.72 1.48
C ASN A 226 -5.92 4.22 1.21
N HIS A 227 -4.88 3.59 0.63
CA HIS A 227 -4.94 2.18 0.24
C HIS A 227 -4.49 1.24 1.38
N ARG A 228 -4.19 1.76 2.56
CA ARG A 228 -3.84 0.98 3.75
C ARG A 228 -5.02 0.10 4.20
N LYS A 229 -4.69 -1.03 4.78
CA LYS A 229 -5.61 -1.92 5.47
C LYS A 229 -4.97 -2.23 6.81
N ILE A 230 -5.54 -1.64 7.84
CA ILE A 230 -5.05 -1.72 9.21
C ILE A 230 -6.21 -2.05 10.12
N ALA A 231 -6.04 -3.01 11.02
CA ALA A 231 -6.88 -3.12 12.20
C ALA A 231 -5.95 -3.24 13.41
N VAL A 232 -6.25 -2.50 14.47
CA VAL A 232 -5.52 -2.58 15.74
C VAL A 232 -6.51 -2.81 16.86
N ILE A 233 -6.21 -3.78 17.70
CA ILE A 233 -7.00 -4.16 18.86
C ILE A 233 -6.13 -3.98 20.11
N ASP A 234 -6.57 -3.13 21.01
CA ASP A 234 -5.96 -2.84 22.32
C ASP A 234 -4.48 -2.38 22.24
N GLY A 235 -3.99 -1.99 21.07
CA GLY A 235 -2.57 -1.67 20.83
C GLY A 235 -1.64 -2.90 20.80
N GLU A 236 -2.14 -4.11 21.11
CA GLU A 236 -1.37 -5.34 21.22
C GLU A 236 -1.42 -6.20 19.95
N ILE A 237 -2.54 -6.17 19.22
CA ILE A 237 -2.79 -6.97 18.02
C ILE A 237 -2.97 -6.03 16.84
N GLY A 238 -2.20 -6.27 15.77
CA GLY A 238 -2.27 -5.53 14.52
C GLY A 238 -2.53 -6.43 13.33
N TYR A 239 -3.29 -5.95 12.36
CA TYR A 239 -3.55 -6.61 11.07
C TYR A 239 -3.11 -5.71 9.93
N THR A 240 -2.41 -6.28 8.94
CA THR A 240 -2.12 -5.61 7.66
C THR A 240 -1.92 -6.60 6.53
N GLY A 241 -2.21 -6.19 5.30
CA GLY A 241 -2.09 -7.03 4.09
C GLY A 241 -3.08 -6.63 3.00
N GLY A 242 -3.37 -7.52 2.06
CA GLY A 242 -4.11 -7.16 0.86
C GLY A 242 -5.63 -7.20 0.99
N PHE A 243 -6.22 -8.00 1.90
CA PHE A 243 -7.67 -8.13 2.03
C PHE A 243 -8.37 -6.82 2.42
N ASN A 244 -9.38 -6.42 1.65
CA ASN A 244 -10.37 -5.41 2.03
C ASN A 244 -11.61 -6.07 2.66
N VAL A 245 -12.61 -5.27 3.10
CA VAL A 245 -13.86 -5.75 3.68
C VAL A 245 -14.95 -5.83 2.61
N GLY A 246 -15.41 -7.03 2.33
CA GLY A 246 -16.49 -7.34 1.40
C GLY A 246 -16.58 -8.82 1.06
N ASP A 247 -17.75 -9.28 0.65
CA ASP A 247 -18.03 -10.69 0.28
C ASP A 247 -17.16 -11.13 -0.91
N ASP A 248 -16.72 -10.20 -1.77
CA ASP A 248 -15.77 -10.46 -2.86
C ASP A 248 -14.48 -11.11 -2.33
N TYR A 249 -13.99 -10.65 -1.18
CA TYR A 249 -12.72 -11.10 -0.56
C TYR A 249 -12.87 -12.45 0.15
N LEU A 250 -14.09 -12.97 0.26
CA LEU A 250 -14.37 -14.34 0.70
C LEU A 250 -14.41 -15.34 -0.47
N GLY A 251 -14.31 -14.85 -1.71
CA GLY A 251 -14.47 -15.69 -2.91
C GLY A 251 -15.93 -16.03 -3.22
N GLU A 252 -16.89 -15.32 -2.64
CA GLU A 252 -18.32 -15.53 -2.85
C GLU A 252 -18.87 -14.81 -4.10
N TYR A 253 -18.03 -14.04 -4.79
CA TYR A 253 -18.42 -13.33 -6.01
C TYR A 253 -18.06 -14.16 -7.25
N GLU A 254 -19.07 -14.74 -7.91
CA GLU A 254 -18.90 -15.68 -9.03
C GLU A 254 -17.99 -15.17 -10.16
N LYS A 255 -18.04 -13.88 -10.48
CA LYS A 255 -17.26 -13.29 -11.57
C LYS A 255 -15.73 -13.41 -11.33
N MET A 256 -15.28 -13.20 -10.10
CA MET A 256 -13.86 -13.26 -9.74
C MET A 256 -13.45 -14.66 -9.26
N GLY A 257 -14.39 -15.43 -8.71
CA GLY A 257 -14.14 -16.77 -8.14
C GLY A 257 -13.36 -16.68 -6.83
N TYR A 258 -12.50 -17.68 -6.58
CA TYR A 258 -11.68 -17.71 -5.39
C TYR A 258 -10.78 -16.47 -5.30
N TRP A 259 -10.79 -15.82 -4.12
CA TRP A 259 -9.97 -14.64 -3.86
C TRP A 259 -8.72 -15.03 -3.08
N ARG A 260 -7.55 -15.00 -3.75
CA ARG A 260 -6.25 -15.32 -3.17
C ARG A 260 -5.53 -14.04 -2.78
N ASP A 261 -5.34 -13.81 -1.49
CA ASP A 261 -4.62 -12.65 -0.97
C ASP A 261 -3.66 -13.07 0.14
N THR A 262 -2.87 -12.16 0.70
CA THR A 262 -2.01 -12.41 1.85
C THR A 262 -2.20 -11.31 2.89
N HIS A 263 -2.40 -11.70 4.15
CA HIS A 263 -2.62 -10.79 5.27
C HIS A 263 -1.93 -11.32 6.52
N LEU A 264 -1.39 -10.44 7.32
CA LEU A 264 -0.74 -10.77 8.59
C LEU A 264 -1.62 -10.36 9.76
N ARG A 265 -1.68 -11.21 10.78
CA ARG A 265 -2.01 -10.88 12.16
C ARG A 265 -0.71 -10.86 12.93
N ILE A 266 -0.45 -9.76 13.60
CA ILE A 266 0.78 -9.52 14.34
C ILE A 266 0.40 -9.25 15.79
N GLU A 267 1.01 -9.96 16.73
CA GLU A 267 0.82 -9.72 18.16
C GLU A 267 2.16 -9.38 18.78
N GLY A 268 2.29 -8.18 19.34
CA GLY A 268 3.53 -7.63 19.88
C GLY A 268 3.80 -6.19 19.48
N ASP A 269 5.04 -5.73 19.67
CA ASP A 269 5.44 -4.32 19.53
C ASP A 269 5.23 -3.74 18.12
N ALA A 270 5.20 -4.57 17.07
CA ALA A 270 4.89 -4.09 15.72
C ALA A 270 3.43 -3.59 15.58
N ALA A 271 2.52 -4.02 16.46
CA ALA A 271 1.16 -3.48 16.52
C ALA A 271 1.17 -1.97 16.87
N HIS A 272 2.13 -1.51 17.68
CA HIS A 272 2.30 -0.08 17.99
C HIS A 272 2.61 0.75 16.75
N GLN A 273 3.38 0.22 15.81
CA GLN A 273 3.69 0.94 14.58
C GLN A 273 2.45 1.07 13.68
N LEU A 274 1.59 0.04 13.63
CA LEU A 274 0.28 0.12 12.97
C LEU A 274 -0.66 1.08 13.70
N GLN A 275 -0.64 1.07 15.04
CA GLN A 275 -1.43 1.98 15.87
C GLN A 275 -1.06 3.45 15.62
N ALA A 276 0.24 3.76 15.63
CA ALA A 276 0.71 5.11 15.34
C ALA A 276 0.31 5.57 13.92
N ARG A 277 0.37 4.66 12.95
CA ARG A 277 -0.08 4.96 11.58
C ARG A 277 -1.58 5.21 11.52
N PHE A 278 -2.38 4.42 12.21
CA PHE A 278 -3.82 4.66 12.30
C PHE A 278 -4.12 6.02 12.95
N ILE A 279 -3.49 6.35 14.08
CA ILE A 279 -3.67 7.64 14.77
C ILE A 279 -3.34 8.81 13.82
N ASN A 280 -2.23 8.70 13.08
CA ASN A 280 -1.82 9.72 12.13
C ASN A 280 -2.88 9.94 11.03
N ASP A 281 -3.39 8.85 10.44
CA ASP A 281 -4.40 8.90 9.37
C ASP A 281 -5.77 9.38 9.91
N TRP A 282 -6.16 8.97 11.11
CA TRP A 282 -7.37 9.42 11.78
C TRP A 282 -7.33 10.92 12.06
N ASN A 283 -6.26 11.39 12.70
CA ASN A 283 -6.09 12.80 13.04
C ASN A 283 -5.98 13.71 11.80
N ALA A 284 -5.49 13.17 10.68
CA ALA A 284 -5.50 13.87 9.40
C ALA A 284 -6.91 14.02 8.81
N SER A 285 -7.80 13.09 9.12
CA SER A 285 -9.14 12.99 8.55
C SER A 285 -10.21 13.63 9.45
N HIS A 286 -10.11 13.44 10.75
CA HIS A 286 -11.11 13.84 11.76
C HIS A 286 -10.57 14.97 12.64
N LYS A 287 -11.12 16.18 12.50
CA LYS A 287 -10.62 17.39 13.20
C LYS A 287 -11.22 17.61 14.59
N GLU A 288 -12.40 17.04 14.85
CA GLU A 288 -13.17 17.31 16.06
C GLU A 288 -12.85 16.36 17.21
N SER A 289 -12.29 15.17 16.90
CA SER A 289 -11.94 14.15 17.90
C SER A 289 -10.57 13.55 17.57
N LEU A 290 -9.51 14.27 17.94
CA LEU A 290 -8.14 13.80 17.79
C LEU A 290 -7.81 12.71 18.80
N ILE A 291 -7.06 11.69 18.36
CA ILE A 291 -6.48 10.68 19.25
C ILE A 291 -5.11 11.17 19.72
N THR A 292 -4.86 11.11 21.02
CA THR A 292 -3.56 11.46 21.61
C THR A 292 -2.56 10.33 21.44
N TYR A 293 -1.27 10.66 21.34
CA TYR A 293 -0.18 9.67 21.36
C TYR A 293 0.16 9.33 22.83
N SER A 294 -0.77 8.70 23.53
CA SER A 294 -0.67 8.39 24.96
C SER A 294 -0.44 6.90 25.21
N ALA A 295 0.09 6.56 26.38
CA ALA A 295 0.45 5.19 26.75
C ALA A 295 -0.73 4.20 26.72
N GLU A 296 -1.96 4.68 26.79
CA GLU A 296 -3.17 3.84 26.70
C GLU A 296 -3.34 3.16 25.33
N TYR A 297 -2.80 3.79 24.26
CA TYR A 297 -2.79 3.22 22.91
C TYR A 297 -1.50 2.44 22.59
N PHE A 298 -0.50 2.53 23.46
CA PHE A 298 0.80 1.88 23.34
C PHE A 298 1.15 1.14 24.65
N PRO A 299 0.39 0.10 25.02
CA PRO A 299 0.61 -0.62 26.28
C PRO A 299 1.96 -1.33 26.27
N LEU A 300 2.55 -1.56 27.44
CA LEU A 300 3.71 -2.43 27.55
C LEU A 300 3.32 -3.87 27.24
N ILE A 301 3.92 -4.45 26.19
CA ILE A 301 3.61 -5.80 25.73
C ILE A 301 4.71 -6.75 26.17
N SER A 302 4.36 -7.85 26.82
CA SER A 302 5.29 -8.95 27.04
C SER A 302 5.62 -9.65 25.73
N PRO A 303 6.83 -10.24 25.56
CA PRO A 303 7.20 -10.98 24.36
C PRO A 303 6.15 -12.02 23.98
N LYS A 304 5.69 -11.97 22.73
CA LYS A 304 4.62 -12.85 22.20
C LYS A 304 5.18 -13.96 21.30
N GLY A 305 6.39 -13.76 20.78
CA GLY A 305 7.05 -14.69 19.87
C GLY A 305 8.52 -14.31 19.68
N ASN A 306 9.07 -14.65 18.52
CA ASN A 306 10.47 -14.43 18.16
C ASN A 306 10.66 -13.74 16.80
N LYS A 307 9.58 -13.21 16.20
CA LYS A 307 9.66 -12.60 14.88
C LYS A 307 10.03 -11.12 15.01
N ASP A 308 10.92 -10.67 14.12
CA ASP A 308 11.40 -9.29 14.05
C ASP A 308 10.79 -8.61 12.82
N ILE A 309 10.18 -7.44 13.03
CA ILE A 309 9.32 -6.79 12.02
C ILE A 309 9.60 -5.29 11.99
N GLN A 310 9.53 -4.69 10.80
CA GLN A 310 9.39 -3.25 10.61
C GLN A 310 8.11 -2.96 9.82
N ILE A 311 7.27 -2.07 10.29
CA ILE A 311 6.10 -1.58 9.57
C ILE A 311 6.49 -0.30 8.83
N VAL A 312 6.55 -0.38 7.52
CA VAL A 312 6.99 0.69 6.64
C VAL A 312 5.81 1.28 5.90
N SER A 313 5.74 2.60 5.85
CA SER A 313 4.69 3.32 5.14
C SER A 313 5.26 4.12 3.97
N SER A 314 4.50 4.23 2.91
CA SER A 314 4.75 5.15 1.81
C SER A 314 3.50 5.96 1.51
N GLY A 315 3.69 7.14 0.94
CA GLY A 315 2.59 7.98 0.51
C GLY A 315 3.07 9.17 -0.31
N PRO A 316 2.15 9.89 -0.93
CA PRO A 316 2.46 11.11 -1.69
C PRO A 316 2.98 12.26 -0.82
N ASP A 317 2.95 12.09 0.50
CA ASP A 317 3.46 13.00 1.53
C ASP A 317 4.97 12.94 1.72
N THR A 318 5.62 11.89 1.19
CA THR A 318 7.07 11.70 1.28
C THR A 318 7.69 11.61 -0.10
N GLU A 319 8.95 12.06 -0.23
CA GLU A 319 9.72 11.94 -1.48
C GLU A 319 10.47 10.60 -1.54
N ASP A 320 10.55 9.89 -0.42
CA ASP A 320 11.45 8.76 -0.28
C ASP A 320 10.93 7.46 -0.89
N GLU A 321 9.62 7.33 -1.19
CA GLU A 321 9.05 6.10 -1.72
C GLU A 321 9.57 4.86 -0.94
N ALA A 322 9.43 4.89 0.40
CA ALA A 322 10.15 4.02 1.32
C ALA A 322 9.94 2.52 1.03
N ILE A 323 8.68 2.09 0.74
CA ILE A 323 8.38 0.68 0.42
C ILE A 323 9.11 0.26 -0.87
N LYS A 324 9.12 1.10 -1.91
CA LYS A 324 9.85 0.81 -3.16
C LYS A 324 11.35 0.70 -2.93
N LYS A 325 11.94 1.63 -2.16
CA LYS A 325 13.37 1.57 -1.79
C LYS A 325 13.68 0.29 -1.00
N GLY A 326 12.77 -0.13 -0.12
CA GLY A 326 12.86 -1.40 0.57
C GLY A 326 12.87 -2.60 -0.40
N PHE A 327 11.97 -2.62 -1.38
CA PHE A 327 11.93 -3.66 -2.41
C PHE A 327 13.20 -3.69 -3.27
N ILE A 328 13.67 -2.54 -3.75
CA ILE A 328 14.93 -2.43 -4.49
C ILE A 328 16.10 -2.96 -3.66
N LYS A 329 16.15 -2.62 -2.35
CA LYS A 329 17.20 -3.11 -1.46
C LYS A 329 17.11 -4.63 -1.27
N MET A 330 15.91 -5.19 -1.06
CA MET A 330 15.70 -6.63 -1.00
C MET A 330 16.22 -7.30 -2.28
N ILE A 331 15.79 -6.84 -3.45
CA ILE A 331 16.19 -7.38 -4.74
C ILE A 331 17.71 -7.30 -4.93
N SER A 332 18.33 -6.18 -4.58
CA SER A 332 19.79 -5.98 -4.73
C SER A 332 20.64 -6.87 -3.80
N LEU A 333 20.07 -7.36 -2.71
CA LEU A 333 20.75 -8.23 -1.74
C LEU A 333 20.46 -9.71 -1.98
N ALA A 334 19.47 -10.05 -2.80
CA ALA A 334 19.12 -11.42 -3.10
C ALA A 334 20.28 -12.14 -3.80
N LYS A 335 20.57 -13.36 -3.34
CA LYS A 335 21.66 -14.22 -3.85
C LYS A 335 21.16 -15.47 -4.54
N GLU A 336 20.01 -16.00 -4.13
CA GLU A 336 19.49 -17.29 -4.58
C GLU A 336 18.14 -17.14 -5.29
N SER A 337 17.18 -16.44 -4.66
CA SER A 337 15.81 -16.44 -5.16
C SER A 337 15.00 -15.20 -4.74
N ILE A 338 14.10 -14.82 -5.62
CA ILE A 338 13.09 -13.76 -5.39
C ILE A 338 11.74 -14.32 -5.80
N TYR A 339 10.75 -14.25 -4.90
CA TYR A 339 9.36 -14.63 -5.15
C TYR A 339 8.48 -13.38 -5.03
N ILE A 340 7.72 -13.06 -6.07
CA ILE A 340 6.83 -11.89 -6.12
C ILE A 340 5.41 -12.37 -6.43
N GLN A 341 4.43 -11.93 -5.62
CA GLN A 341 3.00 -12.04 -5.96
C GLN A 341 2.39 -10.64 -5.96
N THR A 342 1.75 -10.26 -7.05
CA THR A 342 1.08 -8.96 -7.17
C THR A 342 -0.03 -9.02 -8.21
N PRO A 343 -1.19 -8.34 -8.00
CA PRO A 343 -2.20 -8.23 -9.04
C PRO A 343 -1.77 -7.30 -10.18
N TYR A 344 -0.88 -6.33 -9.89
CA TYR A 344 -0.42 -5.33 -10.84
C TYR A 344 1.11 -5.28 -10.82
N PHE A 345 1.71 -5.68 -11.94
CA PHE A 345 3.16 -5.65 -12.13
C PHE A 345 3.49 -4.59 -13.19
N ILE A 346 3.61 -3.34 -12.72
CA ILE A 346 3.91 -2.15 -13.55
C ILE A 346 5.06 -1.39 -12.86
N PRO A 347 6.27 -2.00 -12.79
CA PRO A 347 7.41 -1.39 -12.12
C PRO A 347 7.87 -0.12 -12.83
N ASP A 348 8.39 0.85 -12.07
CA ASP A 348 9.13 1.94 -12.65
C ASP A 348 10.53 1.46 -13.11
N GLU A 349 11.26 2.34 -13.81
CA GLU A 349 12.55 1.97 -14.41
C GLU A 349 13.55 1.45 -13.37
N ALA A 350 13.64 2.09 -12.19
CA ALA A 350 14.58 1.70 -11.13
C ALA A 350 14.29 0.29 -10.58
N LEU A 351 13.02 -0.03 -10.36
CA LEU A 351 12.61 -1.35 -9.87
C LEU A 351 12.80 -2.42 -10.96
N LYS A 352 12.44 -2.10 -12.21
CA LYS A 352 12.63 -2.98 -13.36
C LYS A 352 14.11 -3.32 -13.56
N GLU A 353 14.98 -2.31 -13.58
CA GLU A 353 16.43 -2.49 -13.72
C GLU A 353 17.02 -3.33 -12.57
N SER A 354 16.53 -3.13 -11.34
CA SER A 354 16.97 -3.93 -10.19
C SER A 354 16.61 -5.42 -10.35
N ILE A 355 15.43 -5.73 -10.87
CA ILE A 355 14.99 -7.10 -11.16
C ILE A 355 15.86 -7.70 -12.30
N GLU A 356 16.11 -6.93 -13.36
CA GLU A 356 16.95 -7.35 -14.48
C GLU A 356 18.37 -7.71 -14.03
N ILE A 357 18.98 -6.84 -13.22
CA ILE A 357 20.30 -7.08 -12.63
C ILE A 357 20.31 -8.38 -11.81
N ALA A 358 19.28 -8.62 -10.99
CA ALA A 358 19.18 -9.84 -10.19
C ALA A 358 19.10 -11.09 -11.09
N VAL A 359 18.25 -11.09 -12.10
CA VAL A 359 18.14 -12.21 -13.07
C VAL A 359 19.47 -12.46 -13.79
N LEU A 360 20.09 -11.41 -14.34
CA LEU A 360 21.37 -11.50 -15.04
C LEU A 360 22.52 -11.93 -14.12
N SER A 361 22.40 -11.69 -12.82
CA SER A 361 23.35 -12.17 -11.79
C SER A 361 23.11 -13.62 -11.38
N GLY A 362 22.12 -14.30 -11.96
CA GLY A 362 21.81 -15.71 -11.70
C GLY A 362 20.82 -15.96 -10.55
N VAL A 363 20.19 -14.91 -10.01
CA VAL A 363 19.12 -15.04 -9.02
C VAL A 363 17.85 -15.56 -9.71
N LYS A 364 17.21 -16.56 -9.11
CA LYS A 364 15.94 -17.13 -9.62
C LYS A 364 14.77 -16.20 -9.25
N VAL A 365 14.23 -15.47 -10.23
CA VAL A 365 13.10 -14.59 -10.04
C VAL A 365 11.82 -15.26 -10.48
N LYS A 366 10.86 -15.43 -9.57
CA LYS A 366 9.53 -16.00 -9.84
C LYS A 366 8.46 -14.93 -9.57
N LEU A 367 7.71 -14.60 -10.59
CA LEU A 367 6.57 -13.67 -10.53
C LEU A 367 5.27 -14.45 -10.69
N MET A 368 4.27 -14.14 -9.84
CA MET A 368 2.91 -14.65 -10.01
C MET A 368 1.93 -13.49 -10.13
N ILE A 369 1.10 -13.52 -11.17
CA ILE A 369 0.07 -12.51 -11.49
C ILE A 369 -1.28 -13.21 -11.75
N PRO A 370 -2.42 -12.50 -11.63
CA PRO A 370 -3.73 -13.10 -11.89
C PRO A 370 -3.98 -13.35 -13.38
N ASN A 371 -4.82 -14.34 -13.70
CA ASN A 371 -5.34 -14.56 -15.06
C ASN A 371 -6.52 -13.64 -15.40
N LYS A 372 -7.30 -13.20 -14.40
CA LYS A 372 -8.51 -12.40 -14.59
C LYS A 372 -8.22 -10.92 -14.40
N PRO A 373 -8.64 -10.05 -15.35
CA PRO A 373 -8.54 -8.61 -15.16
C PRO A 373 -9.67 -8.07 -14.29
N ASP A 374 -9.34 -7.22 -13.32
CA ASP A 374 -10.28 -6.30 -12.68
C ASP A 374 -10.26 -4.92 -13.38
N HIS A 375 -9.10 -4.52 -13.90
CA HIS A 375 -8.87 -3.32 -14.70
C HIS A 375 -8.20 -3.68 -16.03
N PRO A 376 -8.89 -3.55 -17.18
CA PRO A 376 -8.39 -4.02 -18.47
C PRO A 376 -7.02 -3.43 -18.87
N PHE A 377 -6.83 -2.11 -18.70
CA PHE A 377 -5.57 -1.46 -19.07
C PHE A 377 -4.42 -1.87 -18.14
N VAL A 378 -4.66 -1.96 -16.83
CA VAL A 378 -3.67 -2.40 -15.84
C VAL A 378 -3.23 -3.84 -16.14
N TYR A 379 -4.16 -4.72 -16.48
CA TYR A 379 -3.85 -6.09 -16.84
C TYR A 379 -2.99 -6.20 -18.09
N GLN A 380 -3.30 -5.44 -19.16
CA GLN A 380 -2.51 -5.44 -20.40
C GLN A 380 -1.11 -4.88 -20.16
N ALA A 381 -0.96 -3.83 -19.35
CA ALA A 381 0.35 -3.32 -18.96
C ALA A 381 1.13 -4.38 -18.15
N THR A 382 0.48 -5.03 -17.18
CA THR A 382 1.09 -6.11 -16.37
C THR A 382 1.62 -7.25 -17.25
N LEU A 383 0.85 -7.70 -18.24
CA LEU A 383 1.32 -8.73 -19.19
C LEU A 383 2.56 -8.28 -19.95
N SER A 384 2.58 -7.04 -20.43
CA SER A 384 3.74 -6.51 -21.18
C SER A 384 5.02 -6.50 -20.33
N TYR A 385 4.96 -6.11 -19.05
CA TYR A 385 6.12 -6.16 -18.15
C TYR A 385 6.47 -7.59 -17.74
N ALA A 386 5.49 -8.48 -17.62
CA ALA A 386 5.73 -9.90 -17.35
C ALA A 386 6.48 -10.58 -18.52
N GLU A 387 6.15 -10.22 -19.78
CA GLU A 387 6.89 -10.67 -20.98
C GLU A 387 8.34 -10.20 -20.96
N GLU A 388 8.60 -8.95 -20.56
CA GLU A 388 9.98 -8.47 -20.41
C GLU A 388 10.76 -9.32 -19.39
N LEU A 389 10.15 -9.67 -18.25
CA LEU A 389 10.79 -10.53 -17.25
C LEU A 389 11.13 -11.91 -17.80
N ILE A 390 10.25 -12.51 -18.60
CA ILE A 390 10.53 -13.80 -19.27
C ILE A 390 11.71 -13.65 -20.25
N ASN A 391 11.75 -12.56 -21.04
CA ASN A 391 12.82 -12.30 -21.98
C ASN A 391 14.18 -12.10 -21.29
N MET A 392 14.20 -11.65 -20.03
CA MET A 392 15.39 -11.56 -19.19
C MET A 392 15.82 -12.91 -18.59
N GLY A 393 14.93 -13.91 -18.58
CA GLY A 393 15.18 -15.25 -18.00
C GLY A 393 14.48 -15.52 -16.66
N GLY A 394 13.56 -14.66 -16.24
CA GLY A 394 12.70 -14.91 -15.07
C GLY A 394 11.57 -15.89 -15.37
N GLU A 395 10.93 -16.39 -14.33
CA GLU A 395 9.78 -17.28 -14.41
C GLU A 395 8.49 -16.51 -14.07
N VAL A 396 7.44 -16.67 -14.89
CA VAL A 396 6.14 -16.05 -14.66
C VAL A 396 5.05 -17.09 -14.61
N TYR A 397 4.22 -17.04 -13.57
CA TYR A 397 3.07 -17.89 -13.33
C TYR A 397 1.79 -17.08 -13.39
N ILE A 398 0.81 -17.57 -14.17
CA ILE A 398 -0.53 -16.98 -14.29
C ILE A 398 -1.47 -17.77 -13.41
N TYR A 399 -1.93 -17.18 -12.29
CA TYR A 399 -2.83 -17.81 -11.35
C TYR A 399 -4.25 -17.92 -11.91
N ASP A 400 -4.80 -19.13 -12.00
CA ASP A 400 -6.04 -19.41 -12.76
C ASP A 400 -7.23 -19.87 -11.89
N LYS A 401 -7.03 -20.26 -10.63
CA LYS A 401 -8.12 -20.70 -9.76
C LYS A 401 -9.13 -19.60 -9.43
N GLY A 402 -8.69 -18.33 -9.50
CA GLY A 402 -9.52 -17.18 -9.21
C GLY A 402 -8.76 -15.88 -9.41
N PHE A 403 -8.94 -14.91 -8.51
CA PHE A 403 -8.22 -13.63 -8.57
C PHE A 403 -7.10 -13.59 -7.52
N LEU A 404 -5.86 -13.48 -7.99
CA LEU A 404 -4.70 -13.25 -7.13
C LEU A 404 -4.57 -11.77 -6.82
N HIS A 405 -4.67 -11.42 -5.54
CA HIS A 405 -4.57 -10.04 -5.07
C HIS A 405 -3.49 -9.85 -3.99
N ALA A 406 -2.66 -10.86 -3.75
CA ALA A 406 -1.52 -10.77 -2.82
C ALA A 406 -0.52 -9.70 -3.25
N LYS A 407 0.14 -9.07 -2.29
CA LYS A 407 1.22 -8.11 -2.50
C LYS A 407 2.37 -8.51 -1.61
N THR A 408 3.23 -9.35 -2.15
CA THR A 408 4.34 -9.94 -1.41
C THR A 408 5.61 -9.94 -2.22
N ILE A 409 6.74 -9.75 -1.56
CA ILE A 409 8.07 -10.08 -2.06
C ILE A 409 8.83 -10.83 -0.98
N LEU A 410 9.51 -11.89 -1.39
CA LEU A 410 10.35 -12.70 -0.53
C LEU A 410 11.70 -12.93 -1.20
N ILE A 411 12.79 -12.86 -0.42
CA ILE A 411 14.14 -13.13 -0.90
C ILE A 411 14.82 -14.22 -0.07
N ASP A 412 15.57 -15.10 -0.75
CA ASP A 412 16.52 -16.06 -0.18
C ASP A 412 15.97 -16.92 0.97
N ASN A 413 14.66 -17.17 1.00
CA ASN A 413 13.96 -17.91 2.06
C ASN A 413 14.12 -17.30 3.47
N GLU A 414 14.38 -16.00 3.60
CA GLU A 414 14.74 -15.35 4.86
C GLU A 414 13.96 -14.08 5.17
N ILE A 415 13.68 -13.25 4.16
CA ILE A 415 13.07 -11.94 4.35
C ILE A 415 11.82 -11.84 3.50
N LEU A 416 10.70 -11.55 4.14
CA LEU A 416 9.39 -11.46 3.54
C LEU A 416 8.82 -10.04 3.74
N SER A 417 8.30 -9.43 2.68
CA SER A 417 7.41 -8.27 2.82
C SER A 417 6.00 -8.62 2.41
N VAL A 418 5.05 -8.30 3.27
CA VAL A 418 3.60 -8.42 3.04
C VAL A 418 2.94 -7.08 3.34
N GLY A 419 2.04 -6.63 2.49
CA GLY A 419 1.35 -5.37 2.77
C GLY A 419 0.29 -4.99 1.75
N THR A 420 0.14 -3.70 1.56
CA THR A 420 -0.91 -3.13 0.71
C THR A 420 -0.39 -2.65 -0.64
N ALA A 421 0.93 -2.42 -0.77
CA ALA A 421 1.55 -1.87 -1.97
C ALA A 421 1.67 -2.92 -3.08
N ASN A 422 1.07 -2.66 -4.24
CA ASN A 422 1.33 -3.40 -5.46
C ASN A 422 2.73 -3.07 -6.02
N PHE A 423 3.19 -3.86 -6.98
CA PHE A 423 4.40 -3.55 -7.76
C PHE A 423 4.09 -2.59 -8.91
N ASP A 424 3.48 -1.44 -8.60
CA ASP A 424 3.12 -0.43 -9.57
C ASP A 424 3.49 1.00 -9.14
N ILE A 425 3.61 1.88 -10.15
CA ILE A 425 3.99 3.29 -9.96
C ILE A 425 2.97 4.02 -9.07
N ARG A 426 1.68 3.68 -9.18
CA ARG A 426 0.63 4.31 -8.40
C ARG A 426 0.75 3.99 -6.92
N SER A 427 1.01 2.73 -6.55
CA SER A 427 1.24 2.34 -5.16
C SER A 427 2.46 3.01 -4.55
N PHE A 428 3.50 3.25 -5.33
CA PHE A 428 4.72 3.87 -4.81
C PHE A 428 4.65 5.39 -4.67
N ARG A 429 3.82 6.08 -5.49
CA ARG A 429 3.83 7.56 -5.59
C ARG A 429 2.52 8.25 -5.22
N LEU A 430 1.38 7.59 -5.37
CA LEU A 430 0.08 8.24 -5.28
C LEU A 430 -0.80 7.72 -4.16
N ASN A 431 -0.63 6.46 -3.78
CA ASN A 431 -1.39 5.87 -2.69
C ASN A 431 -0.64 5.95 -1.37
N PHE A 432 -1.40 6.07 -0.28
CA PHE A 432 -0.86 5.78 1.05
C PHE A 432 -0.90 4.27 1.26
N GLU A 433 0.26 3.67 1.44
CA GLU A 433 0.45 2.23 1.58
C GLU A 433 1.14 1.89 2.90
N VAL A 434 1.06 0.63 3.31
CA VAL A 434 1.76 0.09 4.47
C VAL A 434 2.18 -1.36 4.21
N ASN A 435 3.44 -1.68 4.50
CA ASN A 435 3.99 -3.03 4.38
C ASN A 435 4.71 -3.44 5.67
N ALA A 436 4.57 -4.69 6.06
CA ALA A 436 5.40 -5.32 7.07
C ALA A 436 6.60 -5.98 6.39
N PHE A 437 7.81 -5.64 6.81
CA PHE A 437 9.05 -6.33 6.47
C PHE A 437 9.39 -7.26 7.63
N VAL A 438 9.35 -8.56 7.37
CA VAL A 438 9.55 -9.62 8.38
C VAL A 438 10.88 -10.29 8.15
N TYR A 439 11.73 -10.30 9.17
CA TYR A 439 13.08 -10.84 9.15
C TYR A 439 13.09 -12.20 9.86
N ASP A 440 12.43 -13.17 9.28
CA ASP A 440 12.28 -14.51 9.89
C ASP A 440 12.20 -15.60 8.82
N ARG A 441 13.14 -16.57 8.93
CA ARG A 441 13.26 -17.67 7.98
C ARG A 441 12.07 -18.65 8.03
N GLU A 442 11.54 -18.92 9.22
CA GLU A 442 10.44 -19.86 9.38
C GLU A 442 9.18 -19.35 8.68
N LEU A 443 8.84 -18.08 8.92
CA LEU A 443 7.70 -17.43 8.26
C LEU A 443 7.92 -17.28 6.75
N ALA A 444 9.15 -17.01 6.31
CA ALA A 444 9.51 -16.98 4.90
C ALA A 444 9.26 -18.34 4.23
N LEU A 445 9.70 -19.43 4.84
CA LEU A 445 9.48 -20.79 4.34
C LEU A 445 8.00 -21.17 4.34
N GLU A 446 7.23 -20.78 5.35
CA GLU A 446 5.78 -20.96 5.36
C GLU A 446 5.13 -20.27 4.16
N HIS A 447 5.53 -19.00 3.88
CA HIS A 447 5.01 -18.26 2.73
C HIS A 447 5.40 -18.90 1.39
N ILE A 448 6.60 -19.46 1.27
CA ILE A 448 7.00 -20.25 0.08
C ILE A 448 6.10 -21.46 -0.10
N GLY A 449 5.73 -22.14 0.98
CA GLY A 449 4.77 -23.25 0.92
C GLY A 449 3.44 -22.83 0.30
N TYR A 450 2.92 -21.65 0.64
CA TYR A 450 1.74 -21.07 -0.02
C TYR A 450 1.99 -20.72 -1.49
N PHE A 451 3.13 -20.11 -1.82
CA PHE A 451 3.49 -19.80 -3.21
C PHE A 451 3.56 -21.06 -4.07
N GLU A 452 4.22 -22.12 -3.61
CA GLU A 452 4.34 -23.40 -4.35
C GLU A 452 2.98 -24.13 -4.46
N GLN A 453 2.07 -23.91 -3.50
CA GLN A 453 0.68 -24.39 -3.64
C GLN A 453 -0.06 -23.60 -4.73
N ASP A 454 0.11 -22.26 -4.75
CA ASP A 454 -0.48 -21.39 -5.78
C ASP A 454 0.06 -21.71 -7.19
N VAL A 455 1.32 -22.15 -7.31
CA VAL A 455 1.91 -22.62 -8.59
C VAL A 455 1.13 -23.81 -9.16
N LYS A 456 0.60 -24.70 -8.32
CA LYS A 456 -0.21 -25.83 -8.80
C LYS A 456 -1.56 -25.40 -9.38
N ASP A 457 -2.06 -24.25 -8.91
CA ASP A 457 -3.28 -23.61 -9.40
C ASP A 457 -3.00 -22.56 -10.52
N SER A 458 -1.77 -22.59 -11.08
CA SER A 458 -1.28 -21.64 -12.09
C SER A 458 -0.77 -22.36 -13.34
N TYR A 459 -0.63 -21.63 -14.42
CA TYR A 459 0.13 -22.08 -15.57
C TYR A 459 1.30 -21.13 -15.86
N PRO A 460 2.45 -21.65 -16.38
CA PRO A 460 3.57 -20.79 -16.70
C PRO A 460 3.28 -19.96 -17.97
N LEU A 461 3.60 -18.67 -17.93
CA LEU A 461 3.67 -17.86 -19.14
C LEU A 461 5.00 -18.16 -19.84
N THR A 462 4.95 -18.62 -21.09
CA THR A 462 6.12 -19.03 -21.85
C THR A 462 6.27 -18.21 -23.12
N HIS A 463 7.48 -18.21 -23.74
CA HIS A 463 7.68 -17.61 -25.07
C HIS A 463 6.70 -18.13 -26.11
N HIS A 464 6.29 -19.40 -26.01
CA HIS A 464 5.32 -19.99 -26.93
C HIS A 464 3.90 -19.39 -26.77
N GLU A 465 3.46 -19.07 -25.54
CA GLU A 465 2.21 -18.35 -25.30
C GLU A 465 2.28 -16.92 -25.84
N ILE A 466 3.39 -16.22 -25.59
CA ILE A 466 3.62 -14.85 -26.06
C ILE A 466 3.56 -14.77 -27.59
N GLN A 467 4.16 -15.74 -28.30
CA GLN A 467 4.11 -15.79 -29.76
C GLN A 467 2.72 -15.96 -30.37
N LYS A 468 1.73 -16.39 -29.59
CA LYS A 468 0.32 -16.50 -30.03
C LYS A 468 -0.42 -15.16 -30.01
N TYR A 469 0.14 -14.12 -29.41
CA TYR A 469 -0.53 -12.81 -29.34
C TYR A 469 -0.72 -12.21 -30.73
N SER A 470 -1.93 -11.76 -30.99
CA SER A 470 -2.27 -11.04 -32.21
C SER A 470 -1.64 -9.63 -32.21
N LEU A 471 -1.50 -9.02 -33.37
CA LEU A 471 -1.08 -7.61 -33.48
C LEU A 471 -2.00 -6.68 -32.66
N TRP A 472 -3.28 -7.04 -32.48
CA TRP A 472 -4.22 -6.29 -31.66
C TRP A 472 -3.93 -6.44 -30.16
N ASP A 473 -3.49 -7.60 -29.71
CA ASP A 473 -3.09 -7.82 -28.31
C ASP A 473 -1.82 -7.03 -28.00
N LEU A 474 -0.83 -7.09 -28.88
CA LEU A 474 0.39 -6.28 -28.78
C LEU A 474 0.07 -4.77 -28.74
N PHE A 475 -0.84 -4.31 -29.61
CA PHE A 475 -1.28 -2.90 -29.59
C PHE A 475 -1.92 -2.52 -28.25
N LYS A 476 -2.83 -3.35 -27.72
CA LYS A 476 -3.46 -3.11 -26.40
C LYS A 476 -2.42 -3.02 -25.29
N GLN A 477 -1.45 -3.92 -25.28
CA GLN A 477 -0.38 -3.94 -24.30
C GLN A 477 0.47 -2.66 -24.37
N GLN A 478 0.96 -2.30 -25.57
CA GLN A 478 1.78 -1.10 -25.77
C GLN A 478 1.03 0.17 -25.46
N PHE A 479 -0.26 0.27 -25.86
CA PHE A 479 -1.10 1.40 -25.52
C PHE A 479 -1.31 1.51 -24.00
N SER A 480 -1.59 0.39 -23.32
CA SER A 480 -1.75 0.37 -21.86
C SER A 480 -0.46 0.75 -21.15
N ARG A 481 0.68 0.33 -21.67
CA ARG A 481 2.00 0.69 -21.14
C ARG A 481 2.27 2.21 -21.18
N LEU A 482 1.80 2.91 -22.22
CA LEU A 482 1.90 4.38 -22.26
C LEU A 482 1.13 5.05 -21.10
N LEU A 483 0.12 4.38 -20.56
CA LEU A 483 -0.66 4.85 -19.43
C LEU A 483 -0.05 4.50 -18.06
N SER A 484 1.04 3.71 -18.02
CA SER A 484 1.68 3.25 -16.77
C SER A 484 1.90 4.33 -15.71
N PRO A 485 2.25 5.59 -16.04
CA PRO A 485 2.44 6.63 -15.03
C PRO A 485 1.17 7.07 -14.30
N ILE A 486 -0.01 6.67 -14.80
CA ILE A 486 -1.33 7.05 -14.22
C ILE A 486 -2.21 5.84 -13.85
N LEU A 487 -1.78 4.62 -14.20
CA LEU A 487 -2.47 3.36 -13.87
C LEU A 487 -2.31 2.93 -12.42
#